data_2f19971cff12daed4821652a5b8a1115
#
_entry.id   2f19971cff12daed4821652a5b8a1115
#
_cell.length_a   1.000
_cell.length_b   1.000
_cell.length_c   1.000
_cell.angle_alpha   90.00
_cell.angle_beta   90.00
_cell.angle_gamma   90.00
#
_symmetry.space_group_name_H-M   'P 1'
#
loop_
_entity.id
_entity.type
_entity.pdbx_description
1 polymer ?
#
loop_
_entity_poly.entity_id
_entity_poly.type
_entity_poly.pdbx_seq_one_letter_code
_entity_poly.pdbx_strand_id
1 'polypeptide(L)'
;MPRISRLNRSEVSPELRDVYDKFLRDRGNVPYFFRTLAHRPEIFRTATAHMHAVLNTGTLPTRLKELVVVRTSQLNGTAYCLASHTAISLRLGTTAEQIEGLKDWRNSPLFSEAEKQAIHLAEAMTLHSLEYSDVELASLRRFYSEGEVVELMAAIGLFNYFNRFNNVLQMEPTQPATAEELAEAGVEPVSA
;
A
#
# COMPACT_ATOMS: atom_id res chain seq x y z
N MET A 1 -5.42 15.79 -17.34
CA MET A 1 -4.40 14.89 -17.93
C MET A 1 -3.40 14.52 -16.83
N PRO A 2 -2.89 13.29 -16.76
CA PRO A 2 -1.86 12.93 -15.81
C PRO A 2 -0.57 13.73 -16.04
N ARG A 3 0.17 14.04 -14.97
CA ARG A 3 1.45 14.78 -15.04
C ARG A 3 2.56 14.02 -15.75
N ILE A 4 2.51 12.69 -15.69
CA ILE A 4 3.33 11.75 -16.47
C ILE A 4 2.37 10.73 -17.08
N SER A 5 2.60 10.34 -18.34
CA SER A 5 1.75 9.36 -19.02
C SER A 5 1.73 8.03 -18.29
N ARG A 6 0.64 7.31 -18.45
CA ARG A 6 0.40 5.98 -17.86
C ARG A 6 0.44 4.99 -18.99
N LEU A 7 1.50 4.19 -19.05
CA LEU A 7 1.66 3.23 -20.14
C LEU A 7 0.63 2.11 -20.05
N ASN A 8 0.02 1.78 -21.18
CA ASN A 8 -0.83 0.62 -21.33
C ASN A 8 0.02 -0.63 -21.58
N ARG A 9 -0.61 -1.81 -21.57
CA ARG A 9 0.08 -3.08 -21.80
C ARG A 9 0.81 -3.13 -23.17
N SER A 10 0.20 -2.59 -24.21
CA SER A 10 0.79 -2.53 -25.56
C SER A 10 2.00 -1.60 -25.65
N GLU A 11 2.08 -0.60 -24.77
CA GLU A 11 3.14 0.43 -24.77
C GLU A 11 4.35 0.08 -23.90
N VAL A 12 4.20 -0.89 -22.97
CA VAL A 12 5.30 -1.27 -22.09
C VAL A 12 6.30 -2.19 -22.78
N SER A 13 7.52 -2.18 -22.26
CA SER A 13 8.55 -3.16 -22.61
C SER A 13 8.01 -4.60 -22.50
N PRO A 14 8.30 -5.49 -23.47
CA PRO A 14 7.81 -6.87 -23.46
C PRO A 14 8.04 -7.61 -22.15
N GLU A 15 9.12 -7.32 -21.46
CA GLU A 15 9.52 -7.92 -20.18
C GLU A 15 8.62 -7.53 -18.99
N LEU A 16 7.74 -6.53 -19.14
CA LEU A 16 6.80 -6.12 -18.09
C LEU A 16 5.38 -6.66 -18.31
N ARG A 17 5.10 -7.26 -19.45
CA ARG A 17 3.74 -7.67 -19.83
C ARG A 17 3.18 -8.75 -18.92
N ASP A 18 4.03 -9.68 -18.48
CA ASP A 18 3.64 -10.73 -17.52
C ASP A 18 3.14 -10.16 -16.18
N VAL A 19 3.77 -9.08 -15.70
CA VAL A 19 3.35 -8.41 -14.47
C VAL A 19 2.06 -7.62 -14.70
N TYR A 20 1.90 -6.98 -15.85
CA TYR A 20 0.64 -6.33 -16.23
C TYR A 20 -0.52 -7.33 -16.27
N ASP A 21 -0.30 -8.47 -16.92
CA ASP A 21 -1.28 -9.55 -17.02
C ASP A 21 -1.66 -10.11 -15.64
N LYS A 22 -0.67 -10.21 -14.73
CA LYS A 22 -0.93 -10.60 -13.36
C LYS A 22 -1.80 -9.56 -12.62
N PHE A 23 -1.52 -8.27 -12.75
CA PHE A 23 -2.34 -7.22 -12.17
C PHE A 23 -3.79 -7.26 -12.69
N LEU A 24 -3.96 -7.43 -14.01
CA LEU A 24 -5.28 -7.52 -14.62
C LEU A 24 -6.07 -8.73 -14.11
N ARG A 25 -5.43 -9.91 -14.01
CA ARG A 25 -6.08 -11.11 -13.46
C ARG A 25 -6.44 -10.98 -11.98
N ASP A 26 -5.50 -10.48 -11.16
CA ASP A 26 -5.66 -10.48 -9.71
C ASP A 26 -6.51 -9.32 -9.19
N ARG A 27 -6.56 -8.19 -9.92
CA ARG A 27 -7.17 -6.94 -9.45
C ARG A 27 -8.19 -6.33 -10.42
N GLY A 28 -8.28 -6.83 -11.64
CA GLY A 28 -9.10 -6.23 -12.69
C GLY A 28 -8.60 -4.87 -13.18
N ASN A 29 -7.39 -4.47 -12.81
CA ASN A 29 -6.72 -3.26 -13.31
C ASN A 29 -5.21 -3.29 -13.02
N VAL A 30 -4.46 -2.48 -13.77
CA VAL A 30 -3.07 -2.14 -13.43
C VAL A 30 -3.09 -0.80 -12.69
N PRO A 31 -2.63 -0.73 -11.42
CA PRO A 31 -2.66 0.53 -10.68
C PRO A 31 -1.88 1.64 -11.41
N TYR A 32 -2.43 2.83 -11.45
CA TYR A 32 -1.85 3.97 -12.17
C TYR A 32 -0.43 4.31 -11.72
N PHE A 33 -0.12 4.10 -10.46
CA PHE A 33 1.24 4.19 -9.94
C PHE A 33 2.21 3.28 -10.73
N PHE A 34 1.87 2.01 -10.92
CA PHE A 34 2.70 1.06 -11.65
C PHE A 34 2.73 1.36 -13.15
N ARG A 35 1.59 1.80 -13.75
CA ARG A 35 1.58 2.26 -15.14
C ARG A 35 2.54 3.44 -15.38
N THR A 36 2.75 4.27 -14.37
CA THR A 36 3.73 5.38 -14.43
C THR A 36 5.15 4.89 -14.19
N LEU A 37 5.38 3.97 -13.24
CA LEU A 37 6.70 3.37 -13.03
C LEU A 37 7.21 2.58 -14.23
N ALA A 38 6.33 2.10 -15.10
CA ALA A 38 6.69 1.32 -16.29
C ALA A 38 7.54 2.09 -17.32
N HIS A 39 7.65 3.40 -17.22
CA HIS A 39 8.67 4.19 -17.94
C HIS A 39 10.11 3.79 -17.54
N ARG A 40 10.29 3.11 -16.41
CA ARG A 40 11.57 2.60 -15.94
C ARG A 40 11.39 1.13 -15.51
N PRO A 41 11.59 0.19 -16.46
CA PRO A 41 11.34 -1.24 -16.25
C PRO A 41 12.00 -1.82 -15.00
N GLU A 42 13.24 -1.47 -14.70
CA GLU A 42 13.96 -1.97 -13.53
C GLU A 42 13.32 -1.49 -12.21
N ILE A 43 12.90 -0.22 -12.18
CA ILE A 43 12.22 0.36 -10.99
C ILE A 43 10.84 -0.29 -10.83
N PHE A 44 10.10 -0.49 -11.91
CA PHE A 44 8.81 -1.17 -11.89
C PHE A 44 8.94 -2.58 -11.31
N ARG A 45 9.87 -3.40 -11.82
CA ARG A 45 10.06 -4.78 -11.36
C ARG A 45 10.46 -4.86 -9.89
N THR A 46 11.45 -4.07 -9.49
CA THR A 46 11.91 -4.04 -8.08
C THR A 46 10.85 -3.52 -7.14
N ALA A 47 10.11 -2.45 -7.49
CA ALA A 47 9.01 -1.93 -6.69
C ALA A 47 7.86 -2.94 -6.54
N THR A 48 7.51 -3.64 -7.62
CA THR A 48 6.47 -4.69 -7.60
C THR A 48 6.89 -5.87 -6.74
N ALA A 49 8.13 -6.33 -6.90
CA ALA A 49 8.68 -7.43 -6.10
C ALA A 49 8.77 -7.04 -4.62
N HIS A 50 9.24 -5.82 -4.32
CA HIS A 50 9.31 -5.31 -2.94
C HIS A 50 7.93 -5.19 -2.31
N MET A 51 6.94 -4.63 -3.03
CA MET A 51 5.56 -4.57 -2.55
C MET A 51 5.01 -5.96 -2.23
N HIS A 52 5.26 -6.94 -3.11
CA HIS A 52 4.84 -8.32 -2.87
C HIS A 52 5.48 -8.90 -1.62
N ALA A 53 6.79 -8.75 -1.46
CA ALA A 53 7.51 -9.22 -0.28
C ALA A 53 6.97 -8.60 1.01
N VAL A 54 6.76 -7.27 1.02
CA VAL A 54 6.29 -6.54 2.20
C VAL A 54 4.86 -6.91 2.59
N LEU A 55 3.93 -6.95 1.62
CA LEU A 55 2.50 -7.12 1.94
C LEU A 55 2.04 -8.57 2.01
N ASN A 56 2.69 -9.49 1.27
CA ASN A 56 2.18 -10.84 1.07
C ASN A 56 3.06 -11.94 1.67
N THR A 57 4.17 -11.60 2.31
CA THR A 57 5.05 -12.57 3.00
C THR A 57 5.28 -12.17 4.45
N GLY A 58 6.00 -13.02 5.19
CA GLY A 58 6.30 -12.80 6.60
C GLY A 58 5.26 -13.38 7.55
N THR A 59 5.32 -12.97 8.81
CA THR A 59 4.52 -13.53 9.91
C THR A 59 3.39 -12.62 10.37
N LEU A 60 3.48 -11.32 10.11
CA LEU A 60 2.41 -10.39 10.48
C LEU A 60 1.14 -10.61 9.65
N PRO A 61 -0.03 -10.57 10.28
CA PRO A 61 -1.30 -10.58 9.54
C PRO A 61 -1.37 -9.44 8.53
N THR A 62 -1.77 -9.75 7.29
CA THR A 62 -1.94 -8.74 6.23
C THR A 62 -2.88 -7.61 6.66
N ARG A 63 -3.92 -7.92 7.46
CA ARG A 63 -4.82 -6.92 8.04
C ARG A 63 -4.07 -5.84 8.83
N LEU A 64 -3.07 -6.23 9.66
CA LEU A 64 -2.29 -5.28 10.44
C LEU A 64 -1.39 -4.43 9.54
N LYS A 65 -0.77 -5.03 8.52
CA LYS A 65 0.02 -4.30 7.53
C LYS A 65 -0.84 -3.26 6.80
N GLU A 66 -2.04 -3.64 6.37
CA GLU A 66 -2.98 -2.69 5.73
C GLU A 66 -3.44 -1.59 6.69
N LEU A 67 -3.62 -1.88 7.97
CA LEU A 67 -3.99 -0.88 8.98
C LEU A 67 -2.92 0.24 9.08
N VAL A 68 -1.64 -0.14 9.18
CA VAL A 68 -0.54 0.85 9.23
C VAL A 68 -0.34 1.56 7.89
N VAL A 69 -0.61 0.90 6.76
CA VAL A 69 -0.60 1.50 5.42
C VAL A 69 -1.69 2.57 5.30
N VAL A 70 -2.90 2.28 5.76
CA VAL A 70 -4.00 3.26 5.78
C VAL A 70 -3.63 4.45 6.65
N ARG A 71 -3.08 4.21 7.87
CA ARG A 71 -2.65 5.31 8.74
C ARG A 71 -1.57 6.17 8.11
N THR A 72 -0.53 5.56 7.54
CA THR A 72 0.53 6.27 6.80
C THR A 72 -0.03 7.13 5.68
N SER A 73 -1.02 6.59 4.94
CA SER A 73 -1.67 7.30 3.83
C SER A 73 -2.56 8.46 4.30
N GLN A 74 -3.22 8.32 5.47
CA GLN A 74 -3.96 9.42 6.11
C GLN A 74 -3.01 10.58 6.47
N LEU A 75 -1.88 10.27 7.10
CA LEU A 75 -0.88 11.26 7.53
C LEU A 75 -0.25 11.99 6.34
N ASN A 76 0.01 11.29 5.25
CA ASN A 76 0.52 11.88 4.01
C ASN A 76 -0.56 12.56 3.15
N GLY A 77 -1.84 12.48 3.50
CA GLY A 77 -2.95 13.06 2.74
C GLY A 77 -3.11 12.48 1.33
N THR A 78 -2.82 11.19 1.14
CA THR A 78 -2.77 10.58 -0.19
C THR A 78 -4.08 9.91 -0.55
N ALA A 79 -4.98 10.63 -1.21
CA ALA A 79 -6.30 10.13 -1.62
C ALA A 79 -6.22 8.85 -2.47
N TYR A 80 -5.24 8.75 -3.36
CA TYR A 80 -4.99 7.59 -4.20
C TYR A 80 -4.83 6.29 -3.37
N CYS A 81 -3.90 6.30 -2.41
CA CYS A 81 -3.64 5.14 -1.56
C CYS A 81 -4.80 4.87 -0.59
N LEU A 82 -5.42 5.92 -0.04
CA LEU A 82 -6.58 5.78 0.84
C LEU A 82 -7.72 5.04 0.16
N ALA A 83 -8.07 5.40 -1.08
CA ALA A 83 -9.16 4.74 -1.81
C ALA A 83 -8.92 3.22 -1.94
N SER A 84 -7.69 2.82 -2.31
CA SER A 84 -7.36 1.40 -2.51
C SER A 84 -7.23 0.63 -1.19
N HIS A 85 -6.42 1.15 -0.26
CA HIS A 85 -6.03 0.41 0.95
C HIS A 85 -7.11 0.40 2.03
N THR A 86 -7.98 1.41 2.08
CA THR A 86 -9.19 1.34 2.91
C THR A 86 -10.10 0.21 2.44
N ALA A 87 -10.35 0.08 1.14
CA ALA A 87 -11.17 -1.01 0.61
C ALA A 87 -10.56 -2.39 0.88
N ILE A 88 -9.23 -2.54 0.76
CA ILE A 88 -8.52 -3.79 1.09
C ILE A 88 -8.63 -4.08 2.59
N SER A 89 -8.36 -3.10 3.45
CA SER A 89 -8.39 -3.23 4.89
C SER A 89 -9.77 -3.68 5.40
N LEU A 90 -10.85 -3.09 4.85
CA LEU A 90 -12.23 -3.50 5.14
C LEU A 90 -12.50 -4.96 4.75
N ARG A 91 -12.06 -5.41 3.57
CA ARG A 91 -12.19 -6.81 3.15
C ARG A 91 -11.42 -7.78 4.04
N LEU A 92 -10.35 -7.33 4.67
CA LEU A 92 -9.54 -8.12 5.62
C LEU A 92 -10.07 -8.09 7.06
N GLY A 93 -11.24 -7.46 7.28
CA GLY A 93 -11.94 -7.47 8.57
C GLY A 93 -11.64 -6.27 9.47
N THR A 94 -10.96 -5.23 8.97
CA THR A 94 -10.93 -3.93 9.67
C THR A 94 -12.30 -3.29 9.53
N THR A 95 -12.86 -2.72 10.60
CA THR A 95 -14.17 -2.08 10.52
C THR A 95 -14.09 -0.62 10.06
N ALA A 96 -15.20 -0.07 9.58
CA ALA A 96 -15.27 1.34 9.20
C ALA A 96 -14.99 2.25 10.40
N GLU A 97 -15.46 1.87 11.60
CA GLU A 97 -15.21 2.57 12.85
C GLU A 97 -13.71 2.56 13.21
N GLN A 98 -13.01 1.45 12.95
CA GLN A 98 -11.55 1.40 13.14
C GLN A 98 -10.82 2.32 12.17
N ILE A 99 -11.21 2.34 10.88
CA ILE A 99 -10.60 3.25 9.88
C ILE A 99 -10.77 4.73 10.30
N GLU A 100 -11.96 5.11 10.74
CA GLU A 100 -12.23 6.48 11.22
C GLU A 100 -11.50 6.75 12.55
N GLY A 101 -11.52 5.77 13.47
CA GLY A 101 -10.88 5.83 14.79
C GLY A 101 -9.35 5.95 14.75
N LEU A 102 -8.70 5.69 13.59
CA LEU A 102 -7.25 5.89 13.44
C LEU A 102 -6.80 7.34 13.72
N LYS A 103 -7.70 8.31 13.64
CA LYS A 103 -7.39 9.72 13.94
C LYS A 103 -7.17 9.98 15.43
N ASP A 104 -7.85 9.21 16.29
CA ASP A 104 -7.72 9.26 17.76
C ASP A 104 -7.48 7.87 18.35
N TRP A 105 -6.61 7.11 17.72
CA TRP A 105 -6.33 5.72 18.08
C TRP A 105 -5.86 5.53 19.52
N ARG A 106 -5.15 6.53 20.10
CA ARG A 106 -4.55 6.43 21.43
C ARG A 106 -5.61 6.20 22.52
N ASN A 107 -6.72 6.89 22.42
CA ASN A 107 -7.84 6.81 23.39
C ASN A 107 -8.91 5.80 22.96
N SER A 108 -8.84 5.28 21.75
CA SER A 108 -9.86 4.41 21.19
C SER A 108 -9.78 2.99 21.80
N PRO A 109 -10.92 2.41 22.23
CA PRO A 109 -11.01 1.02 22.63
C PRO A 109 -11.04 0.04 21.44
N LEU A 110 -11.08 0.55 20.20
CA LEU A 110 -11.20 -0.26 18.98
C LEU A 110 -9.90 -0.96 18.58
N PHE A 111 -8.78 -0.59 19.21
CA PHE A 111 -7.46 -1.12 18.91
C PHE A 111 -6.86 -1.81 20.13
N SER A 112 -6.29 -3.00 19.92
CA SER A 112 -5.45 -3.66 20.91
C SER A 112 -4.17 -2.86 21.19
N GLU A 113 -3.51 -3.11 22.32
CA GLU A 113 -2.24 -2.46 22.65
C GLU A 113 -1.16 -2.75 21.59
N ALA A 114 -1.14 -3.97 21.03
CA ALA A 114 -0.25 -4.31 19.94
C ALA A 114 -0.52 -3.44 18.68
N GLU A 115 -1.79 -3.31 18.26
CA GLU A 115 -2.16 -2.45 17.13
C GLU A 115 -1.81 -0.97 17.40
N LYS A 116 -2.03 -0.48 18.62
CA LYS A 116 -1.64 0.87 19.01
C LYS A 116 -0.15 1.13 18.87
N GLN A 117 0.70 0.15 19.24
CA GLN A 117 2.15 0.26 19.05
C GLN A 117 2.53 0.30 17.56
N ALA A 118 1.89 -0.50 16.71
CA ALA A 118 2.12 -0.46 15.27
C ALA A 118 1.65 0.86 14.62
N ILE A 119 0.50 1.39 15.05
CA ILE A 119 -0.03 2.69 14.58
C ILE A 119 0.90 3.84 15.04
N HIS A 120 1.40 3.77 16.28
CA HIS A 120 2.36 4.73 16.80
C HIS A 120 3.65 4.75 15.97
N LEU A 121 4.19 3.57 15.64
CA LEU A 121 5.35 3.47 14.75
C LEU A 121 5.07 4.10 13.38
N ALA A 122 3.88 3.88 12.82
CA ALA A 122 3.49 4.49 11.54
C ALA A 122 3.47 6.03 11.60
N GLU A 123 2.96 6.61 12.70
CA GLU A 123 3.01 8.05 12.93
C GLU A 123 4.44 8.57 13.07
N ALA A 124 5.23 7.95 13.92
CA ALA A 124 6.60 8.36 14.18
C ALA A 124 7.46 8.31 12.91
N MET A 125 7.43 7.18 12.17
CA MET A 125 8.19 7.05 10.93
C MET A 125 7.75 8.01 9.82
N THR A 126 6.49 8.44 9.85
CA THR A 126 5.96 9.34 8.81
C THR A 126 6.25 10.81 9.11
N LEU A 127 6.18 11.22 10.38
CA LEU A 127 6.20 12.63 10.79
C LEU A 127 7.51 13.06 11.45
N HIS A 128 8.14 12.20 12.26
CA HIS A 128 9.27 12.58 13.13
C HIS A 128 10.18 11.39 13.49
N SER A 129 10.62 10.64 12.49
CA SER A 129 11.35 9.38 12.69
C SER A 129 12.64 9.49 13.53
N LEU A 130 13.29 10.63 13.58
CA LEU A 130 14.49 10.84 14.39
C LEU A 130 14.19 10.93 15.89
N GLU A 131 12.95 11.17 16.28
CA GLU A 131 12.53 11.31 17.67
C GLU A 131 12.07 9.99 18.30
N TYR A 132 11.97 8.91 17.49
CA TYR A 132 11.54 7.60 17.98
C TYR A 132 12.61 7.00 18.91
N SER A 133 12.28 6.94 20.19
CA SER A 133 13.22 6.62 21.25
C SER A 133 13.43 5.11 21.46
N ASP A 134 14.52 4.74 22.13
CA ASP A 134 14.76 3.35 22.54
C ASP A 134 13.66 2.79 23.46
N VAL A 135 13.01 3.65 24.25
CA VAL A 135 11.88 3.26 25.11
C VAL A 135 10.66 2.87 24.28
N GLU A 136 10.36 3.63 23.23
CA GLU A 136 9.27 3.33 22.31
C GLU A 136 9.55 2.04 21.52
N LEU A 137 10.78 1.87 21.05
CA LEU A 137 11.21 0.63 20.39
C LEU A 137 11.10 -0.58 21.33
N ALA A 138 11.53 -0.44 22.59
CA ALA A 138 11.38 -1.49 23.59
C ALA A 138 9.91 -1.82 23.86
N SER A 139 9.02 -0.83 23.86
CA SER A 139 7.58 -1.01 24.01
C SER A 139 6.98 -1.77 22.82
N LEU A 140 7.36 -1.44 21.60
CA LEU A 140 6.96 -2.14 20.39
C LEU A 140 7.41 -3.61 20.43
N ARG A 141 8.65 -3.89 20.82
CA ARG A 141 9.25 -5.22 20.91
C ARG A 141 8.63 -6.13 21.99
N ARG A 142 7.76 -5.61 22.84
CA ARG A 142 6.94 -6.43 23.75
C ARG A 142 5.84 -7.22 23.02
N PHE A 143 5.46 -6.77 21.84
CA PHE A 143 4.37 -7.34 21.03
C PHE A 143 4.86 -7.97 19.74
N TYR A 144 6.03 -7.55 19.23
CA TYR A 144 6.54 -7.94 17.92
C TYR A 144 7.99 -8.42 18.02
N SER A 145 8.29 -9.52 17.36
CA SER A 145 9.66 -9.98 17.13
C SER A 145 10.46 -9.00 16.28
N GLU A 146 11.76 -9.13 16.24
CA GLU A 146 12.61 -8.27 15.39
C GLU A 146 12.24 -8.36 13.90
N GLY A 147 11.90 -9.57 13.43
CA GLY A 147 11.42 -9.78 12.06
C GLY A 147 10.12 -9.03 11.78
N GLU A 148 9.17 -9.10 12.71
CA GLU A 148 7.88 -8.40 12.58
C GLU A 148 8.02 -6.87 12.68
N VAL A 149 8.96 -6.38 13.49
CA VAL A 149 9.31 -4.95 13.51
C VAL A 149 9.84 -4.52 12.15
N VAL A 150 10.72 -5.32 11.52
CA VAL A 150 11.21 -5.05 10.16
C VAL A 150 10.06 -5.08 9.13
N GLU A 151 9.12 -6.02 9.24
CA GLU A 151 7.92 -6.05 8.37
C GLU A 151 7.07 -4.78 8.50
N LEU A 152 6.81 -4.31 9.72
CA LEU A 152 6.08 -3.05 9.97
C LEU A 152 6.83 -1.85 9.37
N MET A 153 8.11 -1.73 9.67
CA MET A 153 8.93 -0.63 9.17
C MET A 153 9.02 -0.63 7.64
N ALA A 154 9.14 -1.81 7.03
CA ALA A 154 9.15 -1.96 5.58
C ALA A 154 7.80 -1.53 4.96
N ALA A 155 6.67 -1.91 5.55
CA ALA A 155 5.35 -1.50 5.08
C ALA A 155 5.17 0.02 5.17
N ILE A 156 5.49 0.62 6.31
CA ILE A 156 5.39 2.07 6.53
C ILE A 156 6.32 2.82 5.57
N GLY A 157 7.58 2.39 5.46
CA GLY A 157 8.58 3.02 4.60
C GLY A 157 8.20 2.96 3.11
N LEU A 158 7.73 1.80 2.64
CA LEU A 158 7.27 1.61 1.28
C LEU A 158 6.09 2.55 0.95
N PHE A 159 5.12 2.67 1.86
CA PHE A 159 3.98 3.55 1.63
C PHE A 159 4.31 5.02 1.82
N ASN A 160 5.28 5.39 2.63
CA ASN A 160 5.83 6.73 2.61
C ASN A 160 6.45 7.08 1.26
N TYR A 161 7.15 6.14 0.61
CA TYR A 161 7.65 6.31 -0.76
C TYR A 161 6.50 6.44 -1.76
N PHE A 162 5.56 5.51 -1.80
CA PHE A 162 4.44 5.52 -2.74
C PHE A 162 3.55 6.76 -2.59
N ASN A 163 3.24 7.13 -1.35
CA ASN A 163 2.40 8.29 -1.06
C ASN A 163 3.02 9.59 -1.59
N ARG A 164 4.31 9.82 -1.34
CA ARG A 164 5.02 11.02 -1.81
C ARG A 164 5.06 11.08 -3.34
N PHE A 165 5.32 9.94 -3.97
CA PHE A 165 5.32 9.83 -5.43
C PHE A 165 3.92 10.17 -6.00
N ASN A 166 2.87 9.56 -5.44
CA ASN A 166 1.50 9.80 -5.88
C ASN A 166 1.04 11.24 -5.65
N ASN A 167 1.42 11.85 -4.52
CA ASN A 167 1.08 13.23 -4.20
C ASN A 167 1.74 14.22 -5.18
N VAL A 168 3.03 14.04 -5.50
CA VAL A 168 3.74 14.89 -6.49
C VAL A 168 3.08 14.79 -7.86
N LEU A 169 2.60 13.62 -8.24
CA LEU A 169 1.92 13.41 -9.53
C LEU A 169 0.43 13.76 -9.50
N GLN A 170 -0.14 14.09 -8.33
CA GLN A 170 -1.58 14.31 -8.13
C GLN A 170 -2.42 13.16 -8.72
N MET A 171 -2.04 11.95 -8.34
CA MET A 171 -2.60 10.74 -8.95
C MET A 171 -4.03 10.51 -8.46
N GLU A 172 -4.96 10.34 -9.40
CA GLU A 172 -6.34 9.98 -9.10
C GLU A 172 -6.45 8.46 -8.84
N PRO A 173 -7.48 8.01 -8.10
CA PRO A 173 -7.77 6.60 -7.91
C PRO A 173 -7.86 5.83 -9.23
N THR A 174 -7.26 4.64 -9.27
CA THR A 174 -7.25 3.78 -10.45
C THR A 174 -8.67 3.33 -10.80
N GLN A 175 -9.04 3.48 -12.06
CA GLN A 175 -10.29 2.96 -12.59
C GLN A 175 -10.15 1.47 -12.96
N PRO A 176 -11.25 0.71 -13.02
CA PRO A 176 -11.26 -0.64 -13.59
C PRO A 176 -10.66 -0.64 -15.01
N ALA A 177 -10.05 -1.76 -15.40
CA ALA A 177 -9.57 -1.92 -16.76
C ALA A 177 -10.73 -1.93 -17.76
N THR A 178 -10.47 -1.42 -18.96
CA THR A 178 -11.44 -1.49 -20.06
C THR A 178 -11.54 -2.91 -20.61
N ALA A 179 -12.62 -3.21 -21.31
CA ALA A 179 -12.78 -4.50 -21.99
C ALA A 179 -11.66 -4.79 -23.00
N GLU A 180 -11.14 -3.75 -23.65
CA GLU A 180 -10.01 -3.84 -24.57
C GLU A 180 -8.72 -4.23 -23.85
N GLU A 181 -8.41 -3.58 -22.73
CA GLU A 181 -7.22 -3.88 -21.90
C GLU A 181 -7.26 -5.32 -21.35
N LEU A 182 -8.43 -5.80 -20.97
CA LEU A 182 -8.63 -7.19 -20.52
C LEU A 182 -8.45 -8.18 -21.67
N ALA A 183 -9.03 -7.89 -22.84
CA ALA A 183 -8.90 -8.73 -24.02
C ALA A 183 -7.45 -8.85 -24.52
N GLU A 184 -6.69 -7.74 -24.54
CA GLU A 184 -5.27 -7.74 -24.89
C GLU A 184 -4.42 -8.64 -23.96
N ALA A 185 -4.85 -8.79 -22.71
CA ALA A 185 -4.20 -9.64 -21.71
C ALA A 185 -4.72 -11.08 -21.68
N GLY A 186 -5.76 -11.40 -22.48
CA GLY A 186 -6.44 -12.69 -22.43
C GLY A 186 -7.15 -12.96 -21.10
N VAL A 187 -7.65 -11.90 -20.45
CA VAL A 187 -8.32 -11.97 -19.15
C VAL A 187 -9.83 -11.74 -19.37
N GLU A 188 -10.65 -12.68 -18.91
CA GLU A 188 -12.10 -12.49 -18.92
C GLU A 188 -12.51 -11.42 -17.89
N PRO A 189 -13.52 -10.58 -18.20
CA PRO A 189 -14.07 -9.64 -17.23
C PRO A 189 -14.57 -10.38 -15.99
N VAL A 190 -14.20 -9.90 -14.80
CA VAL A 190 -14.75 -10.43 -13.56
C VAL A 190 -16.26 -10.14 -13.58
N SER A 191 -17.08 -11.17 -13.60
CA SER A 191 -18.53 -11.03 -13.48
C SER A 191 -18.87 -10.32 -12.18
N ALA A 192 -19.65 -9.24 -12.28
CA ALA A 192 -20.06 -8.39 -11.19
C ALA A 192 -20.89 -9.13 -10.13
#